data_5ebc1a6983fcabec63cb2cd766a60178
#
_entry.id   5ebc1a6983fcabec63cb2cd766a60178
#
_cell.length_a   1.000
_cell.length_b   1.000
_cell.length_c   1.000
_cell.angle_alpha   90.00
_cell.angle_beta   90.00
_cell.angle_gamma   90.00
#
_symmetry.space_group_name_H-M   'P 1'
#
loop_
_entity.id
_entity.type
_entity.pdbx_description
1 polymer ?
#
loop_
_entity_poly.entity_id
_entity_poly.type
_entity_poly.pdbx_seq_one_letter_code
_entity_poly.pdbx_strand_id
1 'polypeptide(L)'
;MKDGMVIKTETNRDKKKNVDKDKKEDVNTEKKERSELDLLLQVYPDLSGMQLHTMLAPFKAKILANYLISRFKEDEIKLLEKLITNRLLGQMDKKGLLDRLGASSEKNGLGLSQQTAIQYCEIIEEVVQRADFIQQEKPHLEKGEADPIRLTIEELRKSLLDNYAGILTLDQVSAMNKGIEFRLLGEINSHELREYLDRPFKKGGVGLNRKTAKHFAKKLEIILLTEYGKA
;
A
#
# COMPACT_ATOMS: atom_id res chain seq x y z
N MET A 1 55.51 -18.72 39.13
CA MET A 1 55.43 -18.41 37.69
C MET A 1 53.97 -18.20 37.39
N LYS A 2 53.58 -16.97 37.08
CA LYS A 2 52.20 -16.57 36.85
C LYS A 2 52.07 -16.36 35.33
N ASP A 3 51.27 -17.18 34.67
CA ASP A 3 50.90 -16.99 33.28
C ASP A 3 49.54 -16.26 33.20
N GLY A 4 49.62 -15.01 32.76
CA GLY A 4 48.46 -14.14 32.60
C GLY A 4 47.76 -14.42 31.28
N MET A 5 46.50 -14.78 31.38
CA MET A 5 45.58 -15.00 30.25
C MET A 5 45.02 -13.64 29.78
N VAL A 6 45.44 -13.17 28.61
CA VAL A 6 44.91 -11.93 27.98
C VAL A 6 43.65 -12.27 27.21
N ILE A 7 42.50 -11.83 27.74
CA ILE A 7 41.22 -11.89 27.02
C ILE A 7 41.13 -10.70 26.07
N LYS A 8 41.15 -10.95 24.78
CA LYS A 8 40.84 -9.94 23.74
C LYS A 8 39.32 -9.74 23.67
N THR A 9 38.88 -8.59 24.10
CA THR A 9 37.50 -8.11 23.85
C THR A 9 37.41 -7.59 22.44
N GLU A 10 36.81 -8.35 21.53
CA GLU A 10 36.42 -7.87 20.22
C GLU A 10 35.21 -6.93 20.37
N THR A 11 35.43 -5.68 20.01
CA THR A 11 34.43 -4.62 20.08
C THR A 11 33.44 -4.74 18.91
N ASN A 12 32.21 -4.93 19.31
CA ASN A 12 30.99 -5.02 18.47
C ASN A 12 30.67 -3.67 17.81
N ARG A 13 31.47 -3.21 16.84
CA ARG A 13 31.27 -1.92 16.14
C ARG A 13 30.59 -2.02 14.76
N ASP A 14 30.47 -3.22 14.18
CA ASP A 14 30.05 -3.36 12.79
C ASP A 14 28.52 -3.57 12.55
N LYS A 15 27.72 -3.74 13.63
CA LYS A 15 26.27 -3.94 13.47
C LYS A 15 25.42 -2.67 13.35
N LYS A 16 26.00 -1.47 13.57
CA LYS A 16 25.24 -0.20 13.53
C LYS A 16 25.15 0.47 12.14
N LYS A 17 26.02 0.11 11.19
CA LYS A 17 26.03 0.77 9.87
C LYS A 17 24.97 0.30 8.88
N ASN A 18 24.44 -0.93 8.99
CA ASN A 18 23.47 -1.44 8.04
C ASN A 18 22.00 -1.02 8.34
N VAL A 19 21.69 -0.59 9.55
CA VAL A 19 20.30 -0.19 9.91
C VAL A 19 19.96 1.21 9.40
N ASP A 20 20.95 2.08 9.23
CA ASP A 20 20.72 3.48 8.77
C ASP A 20 20.63 3.62 7.24
N LYS A 21 21.13 2.64 6.44
CA LYS A 21 21.00 2.69 4.98
C LYS A 21 19.58 2.42 4.51
N ASP A 22 18.91 1.41 5.10
CA ASP A 22 17.53 1.07 4.75
C ASP A 22 16.55 2.20 5.09
N LYS A 23 16.86 3.00 6.16
CA LYS A 23 16.03 4.16 6.53
C LYS A 23 16.11 5.32 5.54
N LYS A 24 17.27 5.52 4.88
CA LYS A 24 17.45 6.64 3.93
C LYS A 24 16.84 6.37 2.56
N GLU A 25 16.84 5.12 2.09
CA GLU A 25 16.26 4.77 0.79
C GLU A 25 14.73 4.80 0.82
N ASP A 26 14.08 4.27 1.87
CA ASP A 26 12.62 4.27 2.01
C ASP A 26 12.03 5.70 2.10
N VAL A 27 12.69 6.60 2.83
CA VAL A 27 12.23 8.00 2.98
C VAL A 27 12.37 8.81 1.68
N ASN A 28 13.39 8.48 0.87
CA ASN A 28 13.65 9.22 -0.36
C ASN A 28 12.70 8.80 -1.48
N THR A 29 12.31 7.52 -1.53
CA THR A 29 11.37 6.99 -2.53
C THR A 29 9.95 7.52 -2.29
N GLU A 30 9.47 7.52 -1.03
CA GLU A 30 8.13 8.05 -0.71
C GLU A 30 8.03 9.57 -0.94
N LYS A 31 9.08 10.34 -0.65
CA LYS A 31 9.12 11.80 -0.93
C LYS A 31 9.12 12.09 -2.43
N LYS A 32 9.81 11.27 -3.22
CA LYS A 32 9.88 11.46 -4.68
C LYS A 32 8.54 11.12 -5.36
N GLU A 33 7.88 10.05 -4.94
CA GLU A 33 6.58 9.65 -5.49
C GLU A 33 5.49 10.71 -5.22
N ARG A 34 5.48 11.33 -4.03
CA ARG A 34 4.56 12.44 -3.70
C ARG A 34 4.84 13.68 -4.53
N SER A 35 6.10 14.01 -4.69
CA SER A 35 6.52 15.16 -5.48
C SER A 35 6.05 15.06 -6.94
N GLU A 36 6.08 13.86 -7.53
CA GLU A 36 5.62 13.66 -8.91
C GLU A 36 4.09 13.81 -9.03
N LEU A 37 3.33 13.28 -8.09
CA LEU A 37 1.86 13.42 -8.05
C LEU A 37 1.46 14.87 -7.80
N ASP A 38 2.07 15.52 -6.81
CA ASP A 38 1.79 16.91 -6.47
C ASP A 38 2.13 17.85 -7.65
N LEU A 39 3.25 17.59 -8.35
CA LEU A 39 3.63 18.33 -9.54
C LEU A 39 2.63 18.14 -10.69
N LEU A 40 2.14 16.92 -10.91
CA LEU A 40 1.12 16.66 -11.92
C LEU A 40 -0.17 17.42 -11.63
N LEU A 41 -0.60 17.46 -10.38
CA LEU A 41 -1.80 18.19 -9.95
C LEU A 41 -1.65 19.71 -10.07
N GLN A 42 -0.46 20.24 -9.79
CA GLN A 42 -0.15 21.66 -9.98
C GLN A 42 -0.12 22.07 -11.44
N VAL A 43 0.37 21.20 -12.33
CA VAL A 43 0.49 21.49 -13.76
C VAL A 43 -0.85 21.37 -14.49
N TYR A 44 -1.77 20.54 -13.97
CA TYR A 44 -3.04 20.26 -14.62
C TYR A 44 -4.26 20.46 -13.68
N PRO A 45 -4.50 21.66 -13.16
CA PRO A 45 -5.58 21.91 -12.21
C PRO A 45 -6.99 21.76 -12.80
N ASP A 46 -7.11 21.89 -14.14
CA ASP A 46 -8.40 21.92 -14.83
C ASP A 46 -8.83 20.56 -15.43
N LEU A 47 -8.09 19.48 -15.14
CA LEU A 47 -8.46 18.15 -15.61
C LEU A 47 -9.71 17.64 -14.92
N SER A 48 -10.66 17.10 -15.71
CA SER A 48 -11.78 16.34 -15.13
C SER A 48 -11.28 15.11 -14.40
N GLY A 49 -12.06 14.61 -13.43
CA GLY A 49 -11.72 13.40 -12.68
C GLY A 49 -11.40 12.21 -13.58
N MET A 50 -12.16 12.00 -14.67
CA MET A 50 -11.91 10.93 -15.64
C MET A 50 -10.57 11.10 -16.37
N GLN A 51 -10.21 12.32 -16.79
CA GLN A 51 -8.92 12.60 -17.42
C GLN A 51 -7.78 12.35 -16.45
N LEU A 52 -7.93 12.79 -15.21
CA LEU A 52 -6.96 12.58 -14.15
C LEU A 52 -6.81 11.08 -13.83
N HIS A 53 -7.92 10.34 -13.72
CA HIS A 53 -7.90 8.89 -13.53
C HIS A 53 -7.13 8.18 -14.66
N THR A 54 -7.42 8.52 -15.91
CA THR A 54 -6.74 7.94 -17.09
C THR A 54 -5.25 8.23 -17.08
N MET A 55 -4.87 9.47 -16.77
CA MET A 55 -3.47 9.90 -16.73
C MET A 55 -2.70 9.24 -15.59
N LEU A 56 -3.34 9.03 -14.43
CA LEU A 56 -2.72 8.42 -13.26
C LEU A 56 -2.74 6.89 -13.28
N ALA A 57 -3.54 6.24 -14.13
CA ALA A 57 -3.66 4.79 -14.13
C ALA A 57 -2.32 4.04 -14.29
N PRO A 58 -1.37 4.44 -15.16
CA PRO A 58 -0.06 3.77 -15.24
C PRO A 58 0.77 3.93 -13.97
N PHE A 59 0.71 5.09 -13.32
CA PHE A 59 1.40 5.35 -12.05
C PHE A 59 0.82 4.49 -10.90
N LYS A 60 -0.50 4.43 -10.80
CA LYS A 60 -1.22 3.57 -9.85
C LYS A 60 -0.87 2.10 -10.08
N ALA A 61 -0.85 1.65 -11.33
CA ALA A 61 -0.49 0.29 -11.71
C ALA A 61 0.94 -0.06 -11.32
N LYS A 62 1.90 0.85 -11.52
CA LYS A 62 3.28 0.67 -11.11
C LYS A 62 3.43 0.49 -9.60
N ILE A 63 2.73 1.29 -8.80
CA ILE A 63 2.75 1.17 -7.33
C ILE A 63 2.14 -0.16 -6.91
N LEU A 64 0.99 -0.54 -7.49
CA LEU A 64 0.33 -1.81 -7.17
C LEU A 64 1.15 -3.02 -7.64
N ALA A 65 1.76 -2.97 -8.82
CA ALA A 65 2.69 -3.98 -9.28
C ALA A 65 3.86 -4.16 -8.30
N ASN A 66 4.51 -3.08 -7.89
CA ASN A 66 5.59 -3.11 -6.90
C ASN A 66 5.15 -3.63 -5.52
N TYR A 67 3.89 -3.48 -5.17
CA TYR A 67 3.32 -4.06 -3.95
C TYR A 67 3.21 -5.60 -4.04
N LEU A 68 2.81 -6.11 -5.21
CA LEU A 68 2.62 -7.54 -5.45
C LEU A 68 3.94 -8.29 -5.64
N ILE A 69 4.94 -7.63 -6.22
CA ILE A 69 6.17 -8.28 -6.68
C ILE A 69 7.11 -8.64 -5.54
N SER A 70 7.61 -9.87 -5.59
CA SER A 70 8.79 -10.30 -4.82
C SER A 70 9.97 -10.74 -5.69
N ARG A 71 9.76 -11.24 -6.93
CA ARG A 71 10.82 -11.79 -7.81
C ARG A 71 10.35 -11.90 -9.26
N PHE A 72 10.30 -10.80 -9.99
CA PHE A 72 10.00 -10.82 -11.44
C PHE A 72 11.12 -10.21 -12.26
N LYS A 73 11.21 -10.62 -13.53
CA LYS A 73 12.04 -9.97 -14.53
C LYS A 73 11.41 -8.65 -14.96
N GLU A 74 12.22 -7.74 -15.50
CA GLU A 74 11.75 -6.41 -15.91
C GLU A 74 10.57 -6.46 -16.88
N ASP A 75 10.61 -7.38 -17.86
CA ASP A 75 9.53 -7.53 -18.84
C ASP A 75 8.22 -8.04 -18.22
N GLU A 76 8.34 -8.93 -17.22
CA GLU A 76 7.18 -9.43 -16.45
C GLU A 76 6.56 -8.32 -15.59
N ILE A 77 7.39 -7.44 -15.04
CA ILE A 77 6.93 -6.26 -14.29
C ILE A 77 6.16 -5.33 -15.21
N LYS A 78 6.71 -4.98 -16.37
CA LYS A 78 6.04 -4.13 -17.36
C LYS A 78 4.72 -4.73 -17.85
N LEU A 79 4.68 -6.04 -18.04
CA LEU A 79 3.45 -6.73 -18.43
C LEU A 79 2.41 -6.67 -17.30
N LEU A 80 2.81 -6.92 -16.04
CA LEU A 80 1.91 -6.80 -14.88
C LEU A 80 1.36 -5.37 -14.75
N GLU A 81 2.21 -4.35 -14.85
CA GLU A 81 1.79 -2.94 -14.84
C GLU A 81 0.76 -2.65 -15.94
N LYS A 82 0.96 -3.17 -17.14
CA LYS A 82 0.01 -3.04 -18.26
C LYS A 82 -1.33 -3.73 -17.96
N LEU A 83 -1.30 -4.93 -17.42
CA LEU A 83 -2.53 -5.68 -17.07
C LEU A 83 -3.32 -4.94 -15.99
N ILE A 84 -2.63 -4.45 -14.96
CA ILE A 84 -3.25 -3.63 -13.89
C ILE A 84 -3.81 -2.33 -14.48
N THR A 85 -3.06 -1.64 -15.34
CA THR A 85 -3.52 -0.40 -16.01
C THR A 85 -4.82 -0.66 -16.76
N ASN A 86 -4.89 -1.71 -17.58
CA ASN A 86 -6.10 -2.07 -18.33
C ASN A 86 -7.28 -2.40 -17.40
N ARG A 87 -7.01 -3.03 -16.25
CA ARG A 87 -8.05 -3.32 -15.25
C ARG A 87 -8.56 -2.04 -14.57
N LEU A 88 -7.66 -1.14 -14.19
CA LEU A 88 -8.02 0.15 -13.58
C LEU A 88 -8.84 1.03 -14.52
N LEU A 89 -8.54 0.99 -15.82
CA LEU A 89 -9.27 1.74 -16.86
C LEU A 89 -10.57 1.06 -17.34
N GLY A 90 -10.96 -0.09 -16.74
CA GLY A 90 -12.13 -0.85 -17.18
C GLY A 90 -12.01 -1.51 -18.55
N GLN A 91 -10.82 -1.51 -19.16
CA GLN A 91 -10.54 -2.15 -20.45
C GLN A 91 -10.41 -3.67 -20.36
N MET A 92 -10.36 -4.18 -19.14
CA MET A 92 -10.27 -5.61 -18.82
C MET A 92 -11.14 -5.91 -17.60
N ASP A 93 -11.91 -6.97 -17.67
CA ASP A 93 -12.68 -7.48 -16.53
C ASP A 93 -11.83 -8.41 -15.65
N LYS A 94 -12.37 -8.79 -14.49
CA LYS A 94 -11.74 -9.71 -13.53
C LYS A 94 -11.31 -11.03 -14.18
N LYS A 95 -12.15 -11.60 -15.04
CA LYS A 95 -11.86 -12.87 -15.71
C LYS A 95 -10.69 -12.73 -16.67
N GLY A 96 -10.71 -11.69 -17.51
CA GLY A 96 -9.61 -11.39 -18.43
C GLY A 96 -8.30 -11.14 -17.71
N LEU A 97 -8.33 -10.46 -16.56
CA LEU A 97 -7.13 -10.28 -15.73
C LEU A 97 -6.61 -11.65 -15.24
N LEU A 98 -7.46 -12.49 -14.65
CA LEU A 98 -7.08 -13.81 -14.14
C LEU A 98 -6.50 -14.69 -15.25
N ASP A 99 -7.15 -14.74 -16.41
CA ASP A 99 -6.70 -15.51 -17.56
C ASP A 99 -5.31 -15.07 -18.04
N ARG A 100 -5.04 -13.75 -18.08
CA ARG A 100 -3.73 -13.20 -18.47
C ARG A 100 -2.64 -13.41 -17.43
N LEU A 101 -2.96 -13.36 -16.15
CA LEU A 101 -2.01 -13.66 -15.09
C LEU A 101 -1.51 -15.12 -15.17
N GLY A 102 -2.39 -16.08 -15.52
CA GLY A 102 -2.04 -17.49 -15.63
C GLY A 102 -1.51 -17.91 -17.00
N ALA A 103 -1.83 -17.19 -18.09
CA ALA A 103 -1.41 -17.55 -19.43
C ALA A 103 0.13 -17.49 -19.58
N SER A 104 0.68 -18.34 -20.45
CA SER A 104 2.11 -18.33 -20.76
C SER A 104 2.55 -17.02 -21.45
N SER A 105 3.84 -16.70 -21.39
CA SER A 105 4.43 -15.53 -22.04
C SER A 105 4.18 -15.50 -23.56
N GLU A 106 4.15 -16.65 -24.21
CA GLU A 106 3.80 -16.78 -25.64
C GLU A 106 2.39 -16.27 -25.97
N LYS A 107 1.49 -16.32 -25.00
CA LYS A 107 0.10 -15.82 -25.09
C LYS A 107 -0.06 -14.43 -24.45
N ASN A 108 1.04 -13.68 -24.30
CA ASN A 108 1.06 -12.40 -23.60
C ASN A 108 0.50 -12.46 -22.15
N GLY A 109 0.83 -13.52 -21.44
CA GLY A 109 0.53 -13.70 -20.02
C GLY A 109 1.80 -13.75 -19.17
N LEU A 110 1.62 -13.78 -17.85
CA LEU A 110 2.71 -13.81 -16.88
C LEU A 110 3.20 -15.22 -16.53
N GLY A 111 2.48 -16.27 -16.95
CA GLY A 111 2.83 -17.66 -16.65
C GLY A 111 2.78 -18.02 -15.16
N LEU A 112 1.98 -17.30 -14.37
CA LEU A 112 1.86 -17.58 -12.95
C LEU A 112 1.15 -18.92 -12.72
N SER A 113 1.50 -19.59 -11.61
CA SER A 113 0.69 -20.73 -11.15
C SER A 113 -0.75 -20.27 -10.91
N GLN A 114 -1.71 -21.19 -11.11
CA GLN A 114 -3.14 -20.87 -10.91
C GLN A 114 -3.40 -20.26 -9.54
N GLN A 115 -2.80 -20.79 -8.49
CA GLN A 115 -2.95 -20.26 -7.13
C GLN A 115 -2.40 -18.83 -7.00
N THR A 116 -1.23 -18.55 -7.55
CA THR A 116 -0.62 -17.21 -7.51
C THR A 116 -1.42 -16.20 -8.36
N ALA A 117 -1.91 -16.63 -9.52
CA ALA A 117 -2.75 -15.79 -10.39
C ALA A 117 -4.05 -15.39 -9.68
N ILE A 118 -4.71 -16.36 -9.00
CA ILE A 118 -5.90 -16.08 -8.18
C ILE A 118 -5.58 -15.07 -7.08
N GLN A 119 -4.52 -15.29 -6.30
CA GLN A 119 -4.12 -14.38 -5.22
C GLN A 119 -3.86 -12.95 -5.72
N TYR A 120 -3.13 -12.79 -6.82
CA TYR A 120 -2.87 -11.48 -7.39
C TYR A 120 -4.14 -10.82 -7.91
N CYS A 121 -4.98 -11.59 -8.61
CA CYS A 121 -6.27 -11.11 -9.08
C CYS A 121 -7.14 -10.62 -7.91
N GLU A 122 -7.25 -11.38 -6.82
CA GLU A 122 -8.02 -11.02 -5.64
C GLU A 122 -7.51 -9.74 -4.99
N ILE A 123 -6.19 -9.57 -4.83
CA ILE A 123 -5.60 -8.35 -4.26
C ILE A 123 -5.90 -7.14 -5.16
N ILE A 124 -5.76 -7.28 -6.48
CA ILE A 124 -6.05 -6.19 -7.42
C ILE A 124 -7.55 -5.83 -7.36
N GLU A 125 -8.44 -6.82 -7.40
CA GLU A 125 -9.88 -6.60 -7.32
C GLU A 125 -10.31 -5.98 -6.00
N GLU A 126 -9.72 -6.41 -4.88
CA GLU A 126 -9.97 -5.81 -3.58
C GLU A 126 -9.64 -4.31 -3.58
N VAL A 127 -8.48 -3.93 -4.12
CA VAL A 127 -8.07 -2.53 -4.24
C VAL A 127 -9.06 -1.75 -5.10
N VAL A 128 -9.49 -2.30 -6.24
CA VAL A 128 -10.46 -1.66 -7.14
C VAL A 128 -11.81 -1.47 -6.45
N GLN A 129 -12.33 -2.51 -5.78
CA GLN A 129 -13.62 -2.46 -5.09
C GLN A 129 -13.61 -1.47 -3.92
N ARG A 130 -12.51 -1.43 -3.13
CA ARG A 130 -12.39 -0.49 -2.02
C ARG A 130 -12.26 0.95 -2.49
N ALA A 131 -11.55 1.18 -3.59
CA ALA A 131 -11.47 2.50 -4.20
C ALA A 131 -12.85 2.98 -4.70
N ASP A 132 -13.63 2.08 -5.32
CA ASP A 132 -14.99 2.39 -5.78
C ASP A 132 -15.92 2.69 -4.58
N PHE A 133 -15.79 1.95 -3.49
CA PHE A 133 -16.54 2.18 -2.26
C PHE A 133 -16.23 3.57 -1.65
N ILE A 134 -14.95 3.91 -1.51
CA ILE A 134 -14.54 5.22 -0.97
C ILE A 134 -15.08 6.36 -1.85
N GLN A 135 -15.03 6.20 -3.17
CA GLN A 135 -15.58 7.19 -4.09
C GLN A 135 -17.09 7.41 -3.89
N GLN A 136 -17.85 6.34 -3.67
CA GLN A 136 -19.29 6.45 -3.40
C GLN A 136 -19.57 7.19 -2.10
N GLU A 137 -18.76 6.98 -1.07
CA GLU A 137 -18.91 7.61 0.24
C GLU A 137 -18.32 9.02 0.34
N LYS A 138 -17.46 9.43 -0.61
CA LYS A 138 -16.76 10.72 -0.60
C LYS A 138 -17.67 11.94 -0.40
N PRO A 139 -18.83 12.07 -1.08
CA PRO A 139 -19.73 13.21 -0.88
C PRO A 139 -20.27 13.32 0.56
N HIS A 140 -20.42 12.19 1.25
CA HIS A 140 -20.84 12.13 2.64
C HIS A 140 -19.69 12.47 3.61
N LEU A 141 -18.46 12.02 3.29
CA LEU A 141 -17.26 12.38 4.04
C LEU A 141 -17.00 13.88 4.03
N GLU A 142 -17.15 14.53 2.86
CA GLU A 142 -16.97 15.99 2.72
C GLU A 142 -18.02 16.80 3.49
N LYS A 143 -19.22 16.25 3.70
CA LYS A 143 -20.27 16.86 4.53
C LYS A 143 -20.05 16.68 6.03
N GLY A 144 -19.06 15.90 6.43
CA GLY A 144 -18.77 15.63 7.84
C GLY A 144 -19.81 14.73 8.52
N GLU A 145 -20.54 13.94 7.76
CA GLU A 145 -21.50 12.97 8.30
C GLU A 145 -20.75 11.86 9.04
N ALA A 146 -21.05 11.65 10.32
CA ALA A 146 -20.28 10.73 11.18
C ALA A 146 -20.45 9.24 10.82
N ASP A 147 -21.64 8.82 10.42
CA ASP A 147 -21.93 7.42 10.12
C ASP A 147 -21.24 6.89 8.87
N PRO A 148 -21.22 7.60 7.74
CA PRO A 148 -20.47 7.20 6.56
C PRO A 148 -18.97 7.09 6.81
N ILE A 149 -18.36 8.02 7.54
CA ILE A 149 -16.93 7.96 7.91
C ILE A 149 -16.66 6.68 8.69
N ARG A 150 -17.51 6.36 9.67
CA ARG A 150 -17.35 5.15 10.48
C ARG A 150 -17.46 3.89 9.65
N LEU A 151 -18.42 3.79 8.74
CA LEU A 151 -18.58 2.66 7.83
C LEU A 151 -17.36 2.49 6.92
N THR A 152 -16.87 3.58 6.34
CA THR A 152 -15.67 3.58 5.52
C THR A 152 -14.43 3.07 6.29
N ILE A 153 -14.24 3.55 7.53
CA ILE A 153 -13.14 3.12 8.40
C ILE A 153 -13.25 1.62 8.72
N GLU A 154 -14.45 1.13 9.03
CA GLU A 154 -14.68 -0.29 9.33
C GLU A 154 -14.37 -1.18 8.13
N GLU A 155 -14.79 -0.80 6.93
CA GLU A 155 -14.52 -1.54 5.70
C GLU A 155 -13.03 -1.54 5.33
N LEU A 156 -12.35 -0.39 5.44
CA LEU A 156 -10.91 -0.30 5.25
C LEU A 156 -10.15 -1.16 6.26
N ARG A 157 -10.54 -1.12 7.54
CA ARG A 157 -9.94 -1.97 8.56
C ARG A 157 -10.13 -3.45 8.25
N LYS A 158 -11.34 -3.89 7.87
CA LYS A 158 -11.59 -5.28 7.47
C LYS A 158 -10.65 -5.69 6.34
N SER A 159 -10.53 -4.87 5.30
CA SER A 159 -9.61 -5.10 4.19
C SER A 159 -8.16 -5.23 4.65
N LEU A 160 -7.69 -4.35 5.53
CA LEU A 160 -6.31 -4.42 6.05
C LEU A 160 -6.06 -5.69 6.88
N LEU A 161 -7.07 -6.17 7.62
CA LEU A 161 -6.97 -7.33 8.50
C LEU A 161 -7.26 -8.67 7.81
N ASP A 162 -7.74 -8.68 6.58
CA ASP A 162 -8.24 -9.88 5.89
C ASP A 162 -7.25 -11.07 5.91
N ASN A 163 -5.96 -10.82 5.74
CA ASN A 163 -4.93 -11.85 5.80
C ASN A 163 -4.01 -11.71 7.03
N TYR A 164 -4.49 -11.04 8.09
CA TYR A 164 -3.71 -10.84 9.30
C TYR A 164 -3.87 -12.00 10.28
N ALA A 165 -2.82 -12.78 10.46
CA ALA A 165 -2.82 -13.93 11.39
C ALA A 165 -2.67 -13.56 12.88
N GLY A 166 -2.46 -12.27 13.20
CA GLY A 166 -2.32 -11.81 14.58
C GLY A 166 -3.67 -11.58 15.26
N ILE A 167 -3.66 -11.46 16.59
CA ILE A 167 -4.83 -11.11 17.41
C ILE A 167 -4.66 -9.68 17.88
N LEU A 168 -5.67 -8.83 17.64
CA LEU A 168 -5.72 -7.48 18.17
C LEU A 168 -6.75 -7.41 19.30
N THR A 169 -6.43 -6.66 20.34
CA THR A 169 -7.39 -6.30 21.40
C THR A 169 -8.40 -5.28 20.87
N LEU A 170 -9.53 -5.12 21.54
CA LEU A 170 -10.53 -4.11 21.19
C LEU A 170 -9.93 -2.69 21.19
N ASP A 171 -9.04 -2.41 22.14
CA ASP A 171 -8.36 -1.12 22.21
C ASP A 171 -7.42 -0.89 21.04
N GLN A 172 -6.70 -1.91 20.60
CA GLN A 172 -5.85 -1.85 19.40
C GLN A 172 -6.68 -1.67 18.12
N VAL A 173 -7.84 -2.32 18.03
CA VAL A 173 -8.79 -2.13 16.93
C VAL A 173 -9.31 -0.68 16.92
N SER A 174 -9.68 -0.13 18.07
CA SER A 174 -10.10 1.27 18.20
C SER A 174 -8.99 2.24 17.81
N ALA A 175 -7.76 2.00 18.26
CA ALA A 175 -6.60 2.79 17.86
C ALA A 175 -6.32 2.70 16.35
N MET A 176 -6.47 1.51 15.75
CA MET A 176 -6.33 1.34 14.31
C MET A 176 -7.38 2.12 13.52
N ASN A 177 -8.66 2.09 13.94
CA ASN A 177 -9.71 2.90 13.33
C ASN A 177 -9.34 4.39 13.35
N LYS A 178 -8.86 4.88 14.49
CA LYS A 178 -8.43 6.28 14.64
C LYS A 178 -7.27 6.63 13.72
N GLY A 179 -6.30 5.74 13.53
CA GLY A 179 -5.21 5.94 12.57
C GLY A 179 -5.71 6.01 11.12
N ILE A 180 -6.67 5.16 10.74
CA ILE A 180 -7.30 5.18 9.42
C ILE A 180 -8.08 6.49 9.23
N GLU A 181 -8.86 6.92 10.24
CA GLU A 181 -9.59 8.18 10.24
C GLU A 181 -8.67 9.38 10.00
N PHE A 182 -7.60 9.53 10.78
CA PHE A 182 -6.62 10.59 10.62
C PHE A 182 -6.01 10.61 9.21
N ARG A 183 -5.80 9.43 8.62
CA ARG A 183 -5.28 9.34 7.26
C ARG A 183 -6.30 9.72 6.21
N LEU A 184 -7.57 9.34 6.36
CA LEU A 184 -8.68 9.72 5.47
C LEU A 184 -8.91 11.24 5.48
N LEU A 185 -8.87 11.85 6.67
CA LEU A 185 -9.03 13.28 6.84
C LEU A 185 -7.78 14.09 6.45
N GLY A 186 -6.69 13.43 6.06
CA GLY A 186 -5.45 14.09 5.68
C GLY A 186 -4.64 14.66 6.86
N GLU A 187 -5.02 14.36 8.10
CA GLU A 187 -4.33 14.83 9.31
C GLU A 187 -2.95 14.22 9.47
N ILE A 188 -2.77 12.99 8.99
CA ILE A 188 -1.48 12.30 8.95
C ILE A 188 -1.18 11.77 7.54
N ASN A 189 0.10 11.70 7.21
CA ASN A 189 0.56 11.13 5.95
C ASN A 189 0.87 9.62 6.09
N SER A 190 1.23 8.95 4.99
CA SER A 190 1.54 7.51 4.95
C SER A 190 2.66 7.11 5.91
N HIS A 191 3.72 7.93 5.99
CA HIS A 191 4.83 7.67 6.91
C HIS A 191 4.39 7.78 8.37
N GLU A 192 3.63 8.81 8.70
CA GLU A 192 3.09 9.03 10.05
C GLU A 192 2.09 7.94 10.43
N LEU A 193 1.24 7.49 9.49
CA LEU A 193 0.38 6.34 9.71
C LEU A 193 1.19 5.07 10.04
N ARG A 194 2.25 4.79 9.26
CA ARG A 194 3.13 3.65 9.53
C ARG A 194 3.74 3.72 10.93
N GLU A 195 4.23 4.90 11.32
CA GLU A 195 4.78 5.10 12.67
C GLU A 195 3.72 4.96 13.76
N TYR A 196 2.51 5.43 13.52
CA TYR A 196 1.39 5.30 14.44
C TYR A 196 1.00 3.82 14.62
N LEU A 197 0.93 3.05 13.54
CA LEU A 197 0.64 1.62 13.57
C LEU A 197 1.73 0.79 14.29
N ASP A 198 3.01 1.13 14.11
CA ASP A 198 4.16 0.45 14.73
C ASP A 198 4.37 0.87 16.20
N ARG A 199 3.99 2.10 16.54
CA ARG A 199 4.18 2.64 17.89
C ARG A 199 3.49 1.76 18.93
N PRO A 200 4.18 1.42 20.05
CA PRO A 200 3.57 0.62 21.11
C PRO A 200 2.27 1.22 21.62
N PHE A 201 1.28 0.37 21.91
CA PHE A 201 -0.03 0.80 22.39
C PHE A 201 0.05 1.72 23.63
N LYS A 202 0.94 1.40 24.58
CA LYS A 202 1.21 2.23 25.77
C LYS A 202 1.72 3.64 25.46
N LYS A 203 2.19 3.87 24.23
CA LYS A 203 2.66 5.18 23.72
C LYS A 203 1.67 5.83 22.76
N GLY A 204 0.41 5.37 22.76
CA GLY A 204 -0.67 5.92 21.94
C GLY A 204 -0.67 5.46 20.48
N GLY A 205 -0.01 4.35 20.15
CA GLY A 205 -0.07 3.71 18.85
C GLY A 205 -0.91 2.43 18.86
N VAL A 206 -0.85 1.63 17.79
CA VAL A 206 -1.57 0.34 17.66
C VAL A 206 -0.75 -0.82 18.19
N GLY A 207 0.58 -0.73 18.14
CA GLY A 207 1.50 -1.78 18.61
C GLY A 207 1.66 -2.94 17.63
N LEU A 208 1.46 -2.72 16.34
CA LEU A 208 1.79 -3.70 15.30
C LEU A 208 3.30 -3.84 15.17
N ASN A 209 3.77 -5.01 14.71
CA ASN A 209 5.18 -5.10 14.32
C ASN A 209 5.45 -4.24 13.07
N ARG A 210 6.69 -3.74 12.96
CA ARG A 210 7.13 -2.81 11.91
C ARG A 210 6.80 -3.29 10.49
N LYS A 211 6.90 -4.60 10.24
CA LYS A 211 6.65 -5.20 8.93
C LYS A 211 5.17 -5.13 8.57
N THR A 212 4.30 -5.47 9.51
CA THR A 212 2.84 -5.39 9.36
C THR A 212 2.38 -3.93 9.24
N ALA A 213 2.91 -3.03 10.07
CA ALA A 213 2.60 -1.61 10.00
C ALA A 213 2.96 -1.01 8.62
N LYS A 214 4.16 -1.32 8.09
CA LYS A 214 4.57 -0.93 6.74
C LYS A 214 3.63 -1.50 5.66
N HIS A 215 3.25 -2.77 5.78
CA HIS A 215 2.35 -3.42 4.84
C HIS A 215 0.96 -2.77 4.84
N PHE A 216 0.38 -2.54 6.00
CA PHE A 216 -0.94 -1.94 6.13
C PHE A 216 -0.98 -0.49 5.65
N ALA A 217 -0.01 0.32 6.06
CA ALA A 217 0.08 1.69 5.56
C ALA A 217 0.19 1.72 4.03
N LYS A 218 1.03 0.86 3.44
CA LYS A 218 1.19 0.77 1.98
C LYS A 218 -0.10 0.30 1.29
N LYS A 219 -0.80 -0.71 1.83
CA LYS A 219 -2.08 -1.20 1.27
C LYS A 219 -3.14 -0.09 1.29
N LEU A 220 -3.26 0.65 2.40
CA LEU A 220 -4.19 1.76 2.51
C LEU A 220 -3.88 2.87 1.50
N GLU A 221 -2.62 3.25 1.35
CA GLU A 221 -2.21 4.25 0.34
C GLU A 221 -2.55 3.83 -1.09
N ILE A 222 -2.37 2.56 -1.43
CA ILE A 222 -2.73 2.05 -2.75
C ILE A 222 -4.24 2.17 -2.99
N ILE A 223 -5.06 1.85 -1.99
CA ILE A 223 -6.53 2.00 -2.09
C ILE A 223 -6.90 3.48 -2.31
N LEU A 224 -6.38 4.37 -1.47
CA LEU A 224 -6.63 5.82 -1.57
C LEU A 224 -6.14 6.40 -2.90
N LEU A 225 -4.95 6.00 -3.35
CA LEU A 225 -4.42 6.44 -4.64
C LEU A 225 -5.27 5.91 -5.81
N THR A 226 -5.79 4.69 -5.73
CA THR A 226 -6.62 4.10 -6.78
C THR A 226 -7.98 4.79 -6.86
N GLU A 227 -8.52 5.26 -5.75
CA GLU A 227 -9.73 6.10 -5.70
C GLU A 227 -9.50 7.47 -6.34
N TYR A 228 -8.32 8.06 -6.16
CA TYR A 228 -8.01 9.40 -6.62
C TYR A 228 -8.21 9.56 -8.14
N GLY A 229 -8.98 10.58 -8.53
CA GLY A 229 -9.26 10.87 -9.93
C GLY A 229 -10.42 10.08 -10.56
N LYS A 230 -11.08 9.19 -9.81
CA LYS A 230 -12.33 8.55 -10.24
C LYS A 230 -13.50 9.48 -9.97
N ALA A 231 -13.69 10.56 -10.53
CA ALA A 231 -14.85 11.46 -10.30
C ALA A 231 -15.76 11.51 -11.54
#